data_bcf47f9e92e7926830c8921a4d5c048b
#
_entry.id   bcf47f9e92e7926830c8921a4d5c048b
#
_cell.length_a   1.000
_cell.length_b   1.000
_cell.length_c   1.000
_cell.angle_alpha   90.00
_cell.angle_beta   90.00
_cell.angle_gamma   90.00
#
_symmetry.space_group_name_H-M   'P 1'
#
loop_
_entity.id
_entity.type
_entity.pdbx_description
1 polymer ?
#
loop_
_entity_poly.entity_id
_entity_poly.type
_entity_poly.pdbx_seq_one_letter_code
_entity_poly.pdbx_strand_id
1 'polypeptide(L)'
;MSDIKKFNLRDGTYIRFTKTGKGEPLVLLHTIRNRLEYFDLAIPYLKDAYTVYALDLPGFGDSPVNKNTNYDQSFMTDAVIDFIEQNNLSNVTLAGESIGGVLPITVANKISDKIKKVFSFNPYDYDKKFGDGVRRGNLVSRFIIWSMSLPILGNFFS
;
A
#
# COMPACT_ATOMS: atom_id res chain seq x y z
N MET A 1 13.48 -7.11 15.75
CA MET A 1 13.07 -6.31 14.58
C MET A 1 13.30 -7.16 13.34
N SER A 2 12.33 -7.22 12.45
CA SER A 2 12.51 -7.88 11.15
C SER A 2 13.53 -7.09 10.33
N ASP A 3 14.37 -7.77 9.57
CA ASP A 3 15.36 -7.14 8.70
C ASP A 3 14.64 -6.38 7.57
N ILE A 4 14.89 -5.07 7.47
CA ILE A 4 14.29 -4.21 6.45
C ILE A 4 15.07 -4.37 5.15
N LYS A 5 14.37 -4.74 4.09
CA LYS A 5 14.90 -4.95 2.74
C LYS A 5 14.39 -3.88 1.79
N LYS A 6 15.07 -3.75 0.65
CA LYS A 6 14.68 -2.84 -0.43
C LYS A 6 14.29 -3.64 -1.67
N PHE A 7 13.26 -3.16 -2.34
CA PHE A 7 12.81 -3.67 -3.63
C PHE A 7 12.79 -2.52 -4.63
N ASN A 8 13.57 -2.62 -5.71
CA ASN A 8 13.71 -1.56 -6.70
C ASN A 8 12.47 -1.47 -7.60
N LEU A 9 12.01 -0.26 -7.84
CA LEU A 9 10.89 0.06 -8.73
C LEU A 9 11.39 0.48 -10.12
N ARG A 10 10.47 0.44 -11.09
CA ARG A 10 10.77 0.79 -12.50
C ARG A 10 11.17 2.25 -12.69
N ASP A 11 10.78 3.14 -11.80
CA ASP A 11 11.11 4.57 -11.84
C ASP A 11 12.48 4.92 -11.24
N GLY A 12 13.27 3.90 -10.88
CA GLY A 12 14.60 4.03 -10.28
C GLY A 12 14.58 4.27 -8.76
N THR A 13 13.40 4.34 -8.14
CA THR A 13 13.25 4.36 -6.68
C THR A 13 13.18 2.94 -6.10
N TYR A 14 12.90 2.84 -4.81
CA TYR A 14 12.68 1.54 -4.15
C TYR A 14 11.55 1.67 -3.12
N ILE A 15 10.95 0.54 -2.78
CA ILE A 15 10.12 0.39 -1.59
C ILE A 15 10.89 -0.39 -0.53
N ARG A 16 10.62 -0.09 0.74
CA ARG A 16 11.06 -0.92 1.85
C ARG A 16 10.05 -2.03 2.08
N PHE A 17 10.55 -3.15 2.57
CA PHE A 17 9.68 -4.22 3.04
C PHE A 17 10.34 -5.05 4.12
N THR A 18 9.52 -5.72 4.92
CA THR A 18 9.96 -6.78 5.83
C THR A 18 9.45 -8.12 5.35
N LYS A 19 10.17 -9.19 5.71
CA LYS A 19 9.75 -10.57 5.50
C LYS A 19 9.91 -11.34 6.79
N THR A 20 8.80 -11.87 7.31
CA THR A 20 8.78 -12.56 8.61
C THR A 20 7.85 -13.76 8.57
N GLY A 21 8.22 -14.83 9.28
CA GLY A 21 7.37 -16.01 9.41
C GLY A 21 7.60 -17.06 8.35
N LYS A 22 6.67 -18.02 8.30
CA LYS A 22 6.69 -19.20 7.40
C LYS A 22 5.29 -19.55 6.95
N GLY A 23 5.18 -20.16 5.79
CA GLY A 23 3.90 -20.56 5.18
C GLY A 23 3.62 -19.79 3.88
N GLU A 24 2.37 -19.80 3.44
CA GLU A 24 1.95 -19.10 2.23
C GLU A 24 2.17 -17.58 2.35
N PRO A 25 2.47 -16.88 1.24
CA PRO A 25 2.74 -15.45 1.28
C PRO A 25 1.49 -14.63 1.63
N LEU A 26 1.66 -13.72 2.58
CA LEU A 26 0.72 -12.67 2.94
C LEU A 26 1.38 -11.31 2.73
N VAL A 27 0.87 -10.52 1.80
CA VAL A 27 1.35 -9.16 1.53
C VAL A 27 0.42 -8.15 2.18
N LEU A 28 0.97 -7.29 3.04
CA LEU A 28 0.26 -6.28 3.80
C LEU A 28 0.54 -4.89 3.24
N LEU A 29 -0.53 -4.13 2.94
CA LEU A 29 -0.51 -2.82 2.31
C LEU A 29 -1.17 -1.78 3.22
N HIS A 30 -0.38 -0.81 3.70
CA HIS A 30 -0.82 0.20 4.66
C HIS A 30 -1.70 1.29 4.03
N THR A 31 -2.34 2.10 4.88
CA THR A 31 -3.13 3.27 4.48
C THR A 31 -2.23 4.48 4.14
N ILE A 32 -2.83 5.55 3.58
CA ILE A 32 -2.16 6.83 3.30
C ILE A 32 -1.45 7.38 4.55
N ARG A 33 -0.29 8.02 4.35
CA ARG A 33 0.55 8.61 5.43
C ARG A 33 0.98 7.62 6.50
N ASN A 34 1.14 6.36 6.14
CA ASN A 34 1.60 5.31 7.02
C ASN A 34 2.81 4.60 6.40
N ARG A 35 3.29 3.57 7.07
CA ARG A 35 4.48 2.80 6.71
C ARG A 35 4.36 1.34 7.16
N LEU A 36 5.32 0.52 6.79
CA LEU A 36 5.32 -0.93 7.07
C LEU A 36 5.21 -1.26 8.58
N GLU A 37 5.75 -0.41 9.46
CA GLU A 37 5.67 -0.58 10.93
C GLU A 37 4.23 -0.51 11.47
N TYR A 38 3.27 -0.03 10.68
CA TYR A 38 1.83 -0.10 11.00
C TYR A 38 1.37 -1.52 11.34
N PHE A 39 2.04 -2.52 10.78
CA PHE A 39 1.69 -3.92 10.97
C PHE A 39 2.43 -4.61 12.10
N ASP A 40 3.32 -3.94 12.82
CA ASP A 40 4.17 -4.54 13.87
C ASP A 40 3.37 -5.26 14.96
N LEU A 41 2.19 -4.73 15.30
CA LEU A 41 1.29 -5.37 16.28
C LEU A 41 0.55 -6.58 15.72
N ALA A 42 0.32 -6.65 14.41
CA ALA A 42 -0.40 -7.76 13.77
C ALA A 42 0.52 -8.92 13.38
N ILE A 43 1.74 -8.62 12.94
CA ILE A 43 2.70 -9.62 12.45
C ILE A 43 2.93 -10.77 13.43
N PRO A 44 3.06 -10.58 14.76
CA PRO A 44 3.25 -11.67 15.72
C PRO A 44 2.15 -12.73 15.68
N TYR A 45 0.91 -12.36 15.35
CA TYR A 45 -0.23 -13.28 15.25
C TYR A 45 -0.36 -13.96 13.90
N LEU A 46 0.36 -13.49 12.89
CA LEU A 46 0.27 -13.96 11.50
C LEU A 46 1.46 -14.83 11.08
N LYS A 47 2.64 -14.58 11.65
CA LYS A 47 3.92 -15.16 11.22
C LYS A 47 4.03 -16.68 11.37
N ASP A 48 3.22 -17.29 12.22
CA ASP A 48 3.23 -18.74 12.41
C ASP A 48 2.46 -19.48 11.32
N ALA A 49 1.51 -18.78 10.66
CA ALA A 49 0.67 -19.32 9.58
C ALA A 49 1.07 -18.81 8.18
N TYR A 50 1.75 -17.64 8.11
CA TYR A 50 2.09 -16.98 6.87
C TYR A 50 3.54 -16.52 6.82
N THR A 51 4.11 -16.50 5.61
CA THR A 51 5.27 -15.66 5.33
C THR A 51 4.75 -14.24 5.05
N VAL A 52 4.84 -13.37 6.05
CA VAL A 52 4.30 -12.00 6.02
C VAL A 52 5.28 -11.06 5.37
N TYR A 53 4.85 -10.35 4.34
CA TYR A 53 5.54 -9.25 3.68
C TYR A 53 4.79 -7.95 3.99
N ALA A 54 5.35 -7.09 4.83
CA ALA A 54 4.82 -5.75 5.06
C ALA A 54 5.60 -4.76 4.19
N LEU A 55 4.90 -4.02 3.33
CA LEU A 55 5.50 -3.10 2.36
C LEU A 55 5.24 -1.65 2.76
N ASP A 56 6.27 -0.79 2.59
CA ASP A 56 5.99 0.63 2.35
C ASP A 56 5.46 0.78 0.92
N LEU A 57 4.34 1.45 0.76
CA LEU A 57 3.87 1.80 -0.58
C LEU A 57 4.81 2.82 -1.24
N PRO A 58 4.91 2.86 -2.59
CA PRO A 58 5.76 3.82 -3.28
C PRO A 58 5.51 5.27 -2.84
N GLY A 59 6.57 5.97 -2.44
CA GLY A 59 6.49 7.35 -1.94
C GLY A 59 5.94 7.52 -0.51
N PHE A 60 5.71 6.42 0.22
CA PHE A 60 5.30 6.42 1.62
C PHE A 60 6.35 5.80 2.52
N GLY A 61 6.21 6.02 3.83
CA GLY A 61 7.19 5.59 4.82
C GLY A 61 8.56 6.22 4.56
N ASP A 62 9.60 5.39 4.54
CA ASP A 62 10.95 5.82 4.14
C ASP A 62 11.30 5.40 2.70
N SER A 63 10.28 5.08 1.87
CA SER A 63 10.46 4.88 0.43
C SER A 63 10.61 6.23 -0.26
N PRO A 64 11.67 6.43 -1.08
CA PRO A 64 11.93 7.74 -1.69
C PRO A 64 10.86 8.13 -2.71
N VAL A 65 10.71 9.43 -2.90
CA VAL A 65 9.82 10.03 -3.92
C VAL A 65 10.63 10.46 -5.13
N ASN A 66 10.24 10.02 -6.32
CA ASN A 66 10.72 10.57 -7.57
C ASN A 66 9.72 11.64 -8.07
N LYS A 67 10.16 12.89 -8.16
CA LYS A 67 9.31 14.02 -8.56
C LYS A 67 8.76 13.92 -9.99
N ASN A 68 9.37 13.08 -10.82
CA ASN A 68 8.94 12.84 -12.20
C ASN A 68 7.96 11.68 -12.34
N THR A 69 7.67 10.96 -11.26
CA THR A 69 6.73 9.82 -11.24
C THR A 69 5.33 10.29 -10.85
N ASN A 70 4.33 9.86 -11.61
CA ASN A 70 2.93 10.02 -11.23
C ASN A 70 2.53 8.86 -10.32
N TYR A 71 2.38 9.12 -9.03
CA TYR A 71 2.00 8.12 -8.02
C TYR A 71 0.48 7.88 -8.02
N ASP A 72 -0.08 7.55 -9.19
CA ASP A 72 -1.47 7.18 -9.32
C ASP A 72 -1.74 5.71 -8.93
N GLN A 73 -3.02 5.34 -8.96
CA GLN A 73 -3.45 3.98 -8.64
C GLN A 73 -2.80 2.92 -9.54
N SER A 74 -2.57 3.24 -10.83
CA SER A 74 -1.94 2.30 -11.77
C SER A 74 -0.50 2.00 -11.36
N PHE A 75 0.29 3.06 -11.09
CA PHE A 75 1.67 2.92 -10.64
C PHE A 75 1.77 2.11 -9.33
N MET A 76 0.91 2.42 -8.34
CA MET A 76 0.86 1.68 -7.08
C MET A 76 0.51 0.21 -7.29
N THR A 77 -0.49 -0.07 -8.15
CA THR A 77 -0.89 -1.45 -8.49
C THR A 77 0.26 -2.20 -9.16
N ASP A 78 0.92 -1.59 -10.15
CA ASP A 78 2.01 -2.20 -10.88
C ASP A 78 3.23 -2.45 -9.98
N ALA A 79 3.52 -1.56 -9.03
CA ALA A 79 4.58 -1.77 -8.05
C ALA A 79 4.34 -3.01 -7.16
N VAL A 80 3.10 -3.26 -6.74
CA VAL A 80 2.74 -4.46 -5.97
C VAL A 80 2.82 -5.72 -6.85
N ILE A 81 2.39 -5.63 -8.11
CA ILE A 81 2.51 -6.74 -9.07
C ILE A 81 3.98 -7.08 -9.30
N ASP A 82 4.83 -6.09 -9.59
CA ASP A 82 6.26 -6.29 -9.77
C ASP A 82 6.91 -6.95 -8.55
N PHE A 83 6.51 -6.52 -7.35
CA PHE A 83 6.97 -7.13 -6.11
C PHE A 83 6.61 -8.62 -6.03
N ILE A 84 5.37 -8.99 -6.34
CA ILE A 84 4.88 -10.36 -6.32
C ILE A 84 5.62 -11.21 -7.36
N GLU A 85 5.74 -10.71 -8.58
CA GLU A 85 6.34 -11.43 -9.70
C GLU A 85 7.83 -11.66 -9.53
N GLN A 86 8.60 -10.61 -9.19
CA GLN A 86 10.05 -10.69 -9.06
C GLN A 86 10.48 -11.47 -7.81
N ASN A 87 9.64 -11.54 -6.78
CA ASN A 87 9.87 -12.42 -5.64
C ASN A 87 9.32 -13.86 -5.88
N ASN A 88 8.83 -14.17 -7.09
CA ASN A 88 8.26 -15.46 -7.46
C ASN A 88 7.18 -15.96 -6.48
N LEU A 89 6.33 -15.04 -6.00
CA LEU A 89 5.25 -15.39 -5.09
C LEU A 89 4.06 -15.98 -5.85
N SER A 90 3.45 -17.00 -5.27
CA SER A 90 2.22 -17.64 -5.76
C SER A 90 1.30 -17.97 -4.58
N ASN A 91 0.02 -18.20 -4.83
CA ASN A 91 -0.99 -18.40 -3.78
C ASN A 91 -1.02 -17.26 -2.76
N VAL A 92 -0.82 -16.02 -3.24
CA VAL A 92 -0.66 -14.85 -2.39
C VAL A 92 -1.99 -14.47 -1.75
N THR A 93 -1.96 -14.24 -0.44
CA THR A 93 -3.01 -13.49 0.25
C THR A 93 -2.62 -12.03 0.26
N LEU A 94 -3.49 -11.15 -0.23
CA LEU A 94 -3.32 -9.69 -0.18
C LEU A 94 -4.24 -9.11 0.88
N ALA A 95 -3.71 -8.25 1.75
CA ALA A 95 -4.52 -7.55 2.75
C ALA A 95 -4.10 -6.09 2.83
N GLY A 96 -5.08 -5.19 2.95
CA GLY A 96 -4.77 -3.77 3.06
C GLY A 96 -5.96 -2.92 3.48
N GLU A 97 -5.67 -1.70 3.89
CA GLU A 97 -6.63 -0.74 4.41
C GLU A 97 -6.63 0.56 3.60
N SER A 98 -7.82 1.15 3.40
CA SER A 98 -8.01 2.42 2.68
C SER A 98 -7.42 2.37 1.26
N ILE A 99 -6.44 3.20 0.92
CA ILE A 99 -5.71 3.11 -0.37
C ILE A 99 -5.03 1.75 -0.51
N GLY A 100 -4.40 1.24 0.55
CA GLY A 100 -3.87 -0.13 0.60
C GLY A 100 -4.96 -1.20 0.46
N GLY A 101 -6.22 -0.90 0.78
CA GLY A 101 -7.37 -1.78 0.60
C GLY A 101 -7.88 -1.85 -0.84
N VAL A 102 -7.67 -0.81 -1.64
CA VAL A 102 -8.01 -0.81 -3.08
C VAL A 102 -7.03 -1.67 -3.88
N LEU A 103 -5.74 -1.61 -3.54
CA LEU A 103 -4.68 -2.30 -4.28
C LEU A 103 -4.85 -3.83 -4.35
N PRO A 104 -5.23 -4.55 -3.27
CA PRO A 104 -5.52 -5.97 -3.36
C PRO A 104 -6.55 -6.34 -4.42
N ILE A 105 -7.59 -5.51 -4.58
CA ILE A 105 -8.66 -5.73 -5.57
C ILE A 105 -8.10 -5.52 -6.98
N THR A 106 -7.37 -4.42 -7.21
CA THR A 106 -6.83 -4.09 -8.53
C THR A 106 -5.72 -5.04 -8.97
N VAL A 107 -4.87 -5.48 -8.04
CA VAL A 107 -3.85 -6.51 -8.28
C VAL A 107 -4.50 -7.85 -8.62
N ALA A 108 -5.47 -8.30 -7.83
CA ALA A 108 -6.15 -9.57 -8.07
C ALA A 108 -6.89 -9.58 -9.41
N ASN A 109 -7.39 -8.44 -9.87
CA ASN A 109 -8.00 -8.33 -11.19
C ASN A 109 -7.00 -8.48 -12.35
N LYS A 110 -5.72 -8.12 -12.14
CA LYS A 110 -4.67 -8.19 -13.18
C LYS A 110 -3.91 -9.53 -13.18
N ILE A 111 -3.65 -10.13 -12.02
CA ILE A 111 -2.87 -11.37 -11.85
C ILE A 111 -3.59 -12.40 -10.97
N SER A 112 -4.85 -12.68 -11.30
CA SER A 112 -5.73 -13.56 -10.51
C SER A 112 -5.17 -14.97 -10.28
N ASP A 113 -4.38 -15.48 -11.22
CA ASP A 113 -3.72 -16.80 -11.15
C ASP A 113 -2.68 -16.90 -10.02
N LYS A 114 -2.15 -15.77 -9.55
CA LYS A 114 -1.19 -15.72 -8.44
C LYS A 114 -1.84 -15.43 -7.09
N ILE A 115 -3.10 -14.97 -7.08
CA ILE A 115 -3.79 -14.51 -5.88
C ILE A 115 -4.75 -15.57 -5.34
N LYS A 116 -4.56 -15.95 -4.08
CA LYS A 116 -5.40 -16.91 -3.36
C LYS A 116 -6.58 -16.26 -2.65
N LYS A 117 -6.31 -15.11 -1.97
CA LYS A 117 -7.32 -14.39 -1.17
C LYS A 117 -7.06 -12.89 -1.18
N VAL A 118 -8.13 -12.14 -1.04
CA VAL A 118 -8.10 -10.67 -0.87
C VAL A 118 -8.85 -10.29 0.40
N PHE A 119 -8.19 -9.51 1.26
CA PHE A 119 -8.79 -8.82 2.40
C PHE A 119 -8.67 -7.31 2.18
N SER A 120 -9.79 -6.68 1.93
CA SER A 120 -9.88 -5.25 1.67
C SER A 120 -10.66 -4.59 2.80
N PHE A 121 -9.95 -3.79 3.63
CA PHE A 121 -10.54 -3.10 4.76
C PHE A 121 -10.78 -1.63 4.39
N ASN A 122 -12.03 -1.17 4.52
CA ASN A 122 -12.44 0.21 4.24
C ASN A 122 -11.80 0.77 2.95
N PRO A 123 -11.91 0.09 1.78
CA PRO A 123 -11.23 0.52 0.57
C PRO A 123 -11.66 1.93 0.21
N TYR A 124 -10.68 2.76 -0.19
CA TYR A 124 -10.97 4.10 -0.69
C TYR A 124 -11.68 3.97 -2.04
N ASP A 125 -12.91 4.46 -2.11
CA ASP A 125 -13.70 4.45 -3.34
C ASP A 125 -13.43 5.72 -4.15
N TYR A 126 -12.84 5.55 -5.34
CA TYR A 126 -12.71 6.58 -6.35
C TYR A 126 -13.67 6.33 -7.51
N ASP A 127 -14.79 7.02 -7.50
CA ASP A 127 -15.75 7.01 -8.62
C ASP A 127 -15.68 8.34 -9.38
N LYS A 128 -15.32 8.28 -10.67
CA LYS A 128 -15.26 9.46 -11.55
C LYS A 128 -16.59 10.22 -11.62
N LYS A 129 -17.72 9.51 -11.47
CA LYS A 129 -19.07 10.11 -11.53
C LYS A 129 -19.40 10.90 -10.28
N PHE A 130 -19.00 10.40 -9.10
CA PHE A 130 -19.31 11.01 -7.81
C PHE A 130 -18.14 11.80 -7.22
N GLY A 131 -16.99 11.79 -7.87
CA GLY A 131 -15.75 12.41 -7.40
C GLY A 131 -15.03 11.55 -6.36
N ASP A 132 -13.87 12.04 -5.92
CA ASP A 132 -13.14 11.44 -4.82
C ASP A 132 -13.87 11.67 -3.48
N GLY A 133 -13.48 10.92 -2.44
CA GLY A 133 -14.07 11.04 -1.11
C GLY A 133 -13.99 12.46 -0.55
N VAL A 134 -13.02 13.27 -0.99
CA VAL A 134 -12.88 14.68 -0.63
C VAL A 134 -14.04 15.51 -1.15
N ARG A 135 -14.48 15.29 -2.39
CA ARG A 135 -15.61 16.00 -2.99
C ARG A 135 -16.95 15.61 -2.36
N ARG A 136 -17.06 14.39 -1.81
CA ARG A 136 -18.25 13.92 -1.08
C ARG A 136 -18.33 14.51 0.34
N GLY A 137 -17.21 14.99 0.89
CA GLY A 137 -17.17 15.61 2.21
C GLY A 137 -17.89 16.96 2.24
N ASN A 138 -18.31 17.37 3.44
CA ASN A 138 -18.83 18.72 3.67
C ASN A 138 -17.69 19.77 3.49
N LEU A 139 -18.04 21.06 3.47
CA LEU A 139 -17.07 22.14 3.24
C LEU A 139 -15.92 22.12 4.26
N VAL A 140 -16.18 21.73 5.52
CA VAL A 140 -15.17 21.66 6.57
C VAL A 140 -14.18 20.54 6.28
N SER A 141 -14.64 19.33 5.95
CA SER A 141 -13.76 18.20 5.62
C SER A 141 -12.94 18.50 4.35
N ARG A 142 -13.54 19.13 3.35
CA ARG A 142 -12.82 19.55 2.13
C ARG A 142 -11.74 20.57 2.44
N PHE A 143 -12.04 21.55 3.29
CA PHE A 143 -11.06 22.54 3.72
C PHE A 143 -9.90 21.89 4.50
N ILE A 144 -10.18 20.98 5.43
CA ILE A 144 -9.16 20.25 6.22
C ILE A 144 -8.26 19.47 5.27
N ILE A 145 -8.81 18.66 4.37
CA ILE A 145 -8.00 17.85 3.45
C ILE A 145 -7.19 18.74 2.50
N TRP A 146 -7.78 19.83 2.01
CA TRP A 146 -7.05 20.80 1.19
C TRP A 146 -5.90 21.45 1.98
N SER A 147 -6.12 21.88 3.23
CA SER A 147 -5.07 22.48 4.06
C SER A 147 -3.92 21.51 4.33
N MET A 148 -4.22 20.21 4.48
CA MET A 148 -3.20 19.17 4.65
C MET A 148 -2.35 18.93 3.38
N SER A 149 -2.83 19.33 2.20
CA SER A 149 -2.07 19.24 0.95
C SER A 149 -1.12 20.43 0.71
N LEU A 150 -1.22 21.49 1.53
CA LEU A 150 -0.32 22.64 1.43
C LEU A 150 1.06 22.31 2.01
N PRO A 151 2.17 22.71 1.33
CA PRO A 151 3.52 22.35 1.76
C PRO A 151 3.90 22.78 3.18
N ILE A 152 3.33 23.89 3.67
CA ILE A 152 3.62 24.44 5.00
C ILE A 152 2.77 23.78 6.08
N LEU A 153 1.48 23.58 5.84
CA LEU A 153 0.55 23.01 6.81
C LEU A 153 0.58 21.48 6.79
N GLY A 154 0.89 20.86 5.65
CA GLY A 154 1.01 19.40 5.53
C GLY A 154 2.10 18.83 6.44
N ASN A 155 3.20 19.54 6.65
CA ASN A 155 4.28 19.13 7.56
C ASN A 155 3.92 19.18 9.05
N PHE A 156 2.86 19.89 9.44
CA PHE A 156 2.36 19.92 10.82
C PHE A 156 1.53 18.70 11.19
N PHE A 157 1.05 17.96 10.18
CA PHE A 157 0.17 16.79 10.34
C PHE A 157 0.85 15.48 9.92
N SER A 158 2.16 15.50 9.66
CA SER A 158 2.97 14.32 9.29
C SER A 158 3.67 13.68 10.49
#